data_918c284093fba8e1e56d48141257c264
#
_entry.id   918c284093fba8e1e56d48141257c264
#
_cell.length_a   1.000
_cell.length_b   1.000
_cell.length_c   1.000
_cell.angle_alpha   90.00
_cell.angle_beta   90.00
_cell.angle_gamma   90.00
#
_symmetry.space_group_name_H-M   'P 1'
#
loop_
_entity.id
_entity.type
_entity.pdbx_description
1 polymer ?
#
loop_
_entity_poly.entity_id
_entity_poly.type
_entity_poly.pdbx_seq_one_letter_code
_entity_poly.pdbx_strand_id
1 'polypeptide(L)' 'MAEKTDSDRIKEIYKLCKGHFGDVRFVGIKYHAQIGWVAKAQFNSEEVGNLTADGKTSSDALRNLRNRIKKIIKRYNGV' A
#
# COMPACT_ATOMS: atom_id res chain seq x y z
N MET A 1 -2.19 -23.57 7.24
CA MET A 1 -1.65 -22.23 7.47
C MET A 1 -2.74 -21.18 7.40
N ALA A 2 -2.73 -20.28 8.35
CA ALA A 2 -3.69 -19.19 8.35
C ALA A 2 -3.35 -18.19 7.24
N GLU A 3 -4.36 -17.74 6.53
CA GLU A 3 -4.18 -16.68 5.55
C GLU A 3 -3.85 -15.38 6.26
N LYS A 4 -3.10 -14.52 5.59
CA LYS A 4 -2.84 -13.19 6.12
C LYS A 4 -4.14 -12.40 6.23
N THR A 5 -4.33 -11.76 7.36
CA THR A 5 -5.46 -10.85 7.54
C THR A 5 -5.16 -9.51 6.86
N ASP A 6 -6.18 -8.68 6.72
CA ASP A 6 -5.98 -7.33 6.21
C ASP A 6 -5.05 -6.53 7.12
N SER A 7 -5.18 -6.73 8.44
CA SER A 7 -4.29 -6.11 9.41
C SER A 7 -2.82 -6.49 9.16
N ASP A 8 -2.56 -7.77 8.89
CA ASP A 8 -1.21 -8.25 8.58
C ASP A 8 -0.67 -7.62 7.31
N ARG A 9 -1.51 -7.51 6.29
CA ARG A 9 -1.13 -6.89 5.02
C ARG A 9 -0.84 -5.40 5.16
N ILE A 10 -1.63 -4.70 5.95
CA ILE A 10 -1.41 -3.28 6.25
C ILE A 10 -0.07 -3.08 6.94
N LYS A 11 0.23 -3.91 7.95
CA LYS A 11 1.51 -3.85 8.67
C LYS A 11 2.69 -4.16 7.76
N GLU A 12 2.53 -5.12 6.87
CA GLU A 12 3.57 -5.49 5.90
C GLU A 12 3.87 -4.32 4.96
N ILE A 13 2.83 -3.67 4.45
CA ILE A 13 2.97 -2.49 3.58
C ILE A 13 3.64 -1.35 4.34
N TYR A 14 3.25 -1.12 5.59
CA TYR A 14 3.86 -0.09 6.44
C TYR A 14 5.37 -0.32 6.59
N LYS A 15 5.77 -1.55 6.92
CA LYS A 15 7.18 -1.88 7.08
C LYS A 15 7.96 -1.72 5.78
N LEU A 16 7.37 -2.14 4.67
CA LEU A 16 7.99 -2.01 3.36
C LEU A 16 8.22 -0.54 3.01
N CYS A 17 7.23 0.30 3.21
CA CYS A 17 7.31 1.72 2.91
C CYS A 17 8.29 2.43 3.84
N LYS A 18 8.27 2.11 5.14
CA LYS A 18 9.16 2.71 6.11
C LYS A 18 10.62 2.42 5.79
N GLY A 19 10.91 1.22 5.32
CA GLY A 19 12.26 0.82 4.96
C GLY A 19 12.83 1.52 3.73
N HIS A 20 11.97 2.00 2.82
CA HIS A 20 12.41 2.57 1.55
C HIS A 20 12.08 4.05 1.37
N PHE A 21 11.00 4.53 1.95
CA PHE A 21 10.54 5.90 1.76
C PHE A 21 10.67 6.77 3.01
N GLY A 22 11.02 6.17 4.14
CA GLY A 22 11.14 6.90 5.39
C GLY A 22 9.81 7.02 6.12
N ASP A 23 9.36 8.24 6.39
CA ASP A 23 8.17 8.45 7.20
C ASP A 23 6.89 8.11 6.46
N VAL A 24 6.17 7.15 7.01
CA VAL A 24 4.84 6.76 6.54
C VAL A 24 3.82 7.31 7.53
N ARG A 25 2.88 8.11 7.04
CA ARG A 25 1.86 8.71 7.89
C ARG A 25 0.68 7.78 8.09
N PHE A 26 0.31 7.03 7.07
CA PHE A 26 -0.92 6.25 7.11
C PHE A 26 -0.87 5.12 6.09
N VAL A 27 -1.36 3.96 6.48
CA VAL A 27 -1.65 2.85 5.56
C VAL A 27 -2.99 2.28 6.00
N GLY A 28 -3.94 2.18 5.09
CA GLY A 28 -5.24 1.65 5.41
C GLY A 28 -6.09 1.36 4.20
N ILE A 29 -7.31 0.94 4.46
CA ILE A 29 -8.30 0.61 3.43
C ILE A 29 -9.63 1.24 3.78
N LYS A 30 -10.43 1.51 2.74
CA LYS A 30 -11.81 1.92 2.92
C LYS A 30 -12.65 1.40 1.76
N TYR A 31 -13.94 1.29 1.99
CA TYR A 31 -14.87 0.90 0.94
C TYR A 31 -15.48 2.15 0.32
N HIS A 32 -15.36 2.24 -1.00
CA HIS A 32 -15.92 3.34 -1.78
C HIS A 32 -17.08 2.79 -2.61
N ALA A 33 -18.26 3.36 -2.44
CA ALA A 33 -19.48 2.82 -3.05
C ALA A 33 -19.42 2.65 -4.57
N GLN A 34 -18.68 3.51 -5.26
CA GLN A 34 -18.60 3.48 -6.72
C GLN A 34 -17.39 2.71 -7.24
N ILE A 35 -16.33 2.67 -6.46
CA ILE A 35 -15.03 2.10 -6.89
C ILE A 35 -14.83 0.70 -6.32
N GLY A 36 -15.34 0.45 -5.12
CA GLY A 36 -15.07 -0.77 -4.36
C GLY A 36 -14.07 -0.50 -3.24
N TRP A 37 -13.25 -1.48 -2.95
CA TRP A 37 -12.24 -1.33 -1.90
C TRP A 37 -11.05 -0.53 -2.41
N VAL A 38 -10.59 0.41 -1.60
CA VAL A 38 -9.43 1.25 -1.92
C VAL A 38 -8.43 1.17 -0.79
N ALA A 39 -7.20 0.80 -1.12
CA ALA A 39 -6.08 0.81 -0.20
C ALA A 39 -5.26 2.07 -0.44
N LYS A 40 -4.76 2.67 0.62
CA LYS A 40 -4.01 3.93 0.54
C LYS A 40 -2.79 3.88 1.44
N ALA A 41 -1.67 4.38 0.92
CA ALA A 41 -0.47 4.64 1.70
C ALA A 41 -0.11 6.12 1.54
N GLN A 42 0.04 6.81 2.67
CA GLN A 42 0.32 8.24 2.69
C GLN A 42 1.69 8.47 3.31
N PHE A 43 2.51 9.25 2.63
CA PHE A 43 3.88 9.53 3.03
C PHE A 43 4.08 11.00 3.33
N ASN A 44 5.14 11.29 4.12
CA ASN A 44 5.55 12.67 4.35
C ASN A 44 6.48 13.21 3.25
N SER A 45 6.73 12.41 2.22
CA SER A 45 7.58 12.81 1.11
C SER A 45 6.77 13.57 0.06
N GLU A 46 7.28 14.71 -0.36
CA GLU A 46 6.66 15.47 -1.47
C GLU A 46 6.80 14.73 -2.79
N GLU A 47 7.84 13.93 -2.95
CA GLU A 47 8.10 13.20 -4.19
C GLU A 47 7.11 12.07 -4.41
N VAL A 48 6.77 11.34 -3.36
CA VAL A 48 5.90 10.18 -3.47
C VAL A 48 4.44 10.54 -3.17
N GLY A 49 4.20 11.39 -2.19
CA GLY A 49 2.87 11.81 -1.80
C GLY A 49 2.00 10.67 -1.32
N ASN A 50 0.93 10.39 -2.04
CA ASN A 50 0.00 9.33 -1.72
C ASN A 50 -0.02 8.29 -2.82
N LEU A 51 -0.10 7.02 -2.42
CA LEU A 51 -0.29 5.91 -3.35
C LEU A 51 -1.60 5.23 -3.01
N THR A 52 -2.38 4.92 -4.03
CA THR A 52 -3.64 4.22 -3.87
C THR A 52 -3.75 3.07 -4.85
N ALA A 53 -4.56 2.10 -4.48
CA ALA A 53 -4.90 1.00 -5.38
C ALA A 53 -6.29 0.50 -4.99
N ASP A 54 -7.04 0.04 -5.97
CA ASP A 54 -8.37 -0.47 -5.73
C ASP A 54 -8.41 -1.98 -6.01
N GLY A 55 -9.48 -2.62 -5.56
CA GLY A 55 -9.70 -4.03 -5.77
C GLY A 55 -11.13 -4.42 -5.44
N LYS A 56 -11.52 -5.60 -5.86
CA LYS A 56 -12.86 -6.13 -5.62
C LYS A 56 -13.07 -6.50 -4.14
N THR A 57 -11.98 -6.86 -3.47
CA THR A 57 -11.98 -7.16 -2.05
C THR A 57 -10.94 -6.31 -1.36
N SER A 58 -11.02 -6.22 -0.03
CA SER A 58 -10.01 -5.52 0.75
C SER A 58 -8.62 -6.13 0.54
N SER A 59 -8.54 -7.45 0.48
CA SER A 59 -7.29 -8.16 0.23
C SER A 59 -6.71 -7.82 -1.14
N ASP A 60 -7.55 -7.75 -2.16
CA ASP A 60 -7.11 -7.41 -3.51
C ASP A 60 -6.56 -5.99 -3.58
N ALA A 61 -7.26 -5.05 -2.95
CA ALA A 61 -6.83 -3.65 -2.90
C ALA A 61 -5.45 -3.53 -2.23
N LEU A 62 -5.27 -4.20 -1.10
CA LEU A 62 -3.99 -4.20 -0.38
C LEU A 62 -2.88 -4.87 -1.18
N ARG A 63 -3.18 -5.98 -1.84
CA ARG A 63 -2.21 -6.67 -2.69
C ARG A 63 -1.79 -5.79 -3.86
N ASN A 64 -2.75 -5.13 -4.49
CA ASN A 64 -2.48 -4.23 -5.62
C ASN A 64 -1.63 -3.03 -5.18
N LEU A 65 -1.92 -2.48 -4.00
CA LEU A 65 -1.12 -1.40 -3.43
C LEU A 65 0.31 -1.87 -3.17
N ARG A 66 0.48 -3.04 -2.56
CA ARG A 66 1.80 -3.62 -2.30
C ARG A 66 2.60 -3.79 -3.59
N ASN A 67 1.96 -4.32 -4.62
CA ASN A 67 2.62 -4.53 -5.91
C ASN A 67 3.04 -3.21 -6.55
N ARG A 68 2.20 -2.20 -6.43
CA ARG A 68 2.52 -0.87 -6.93
C ARG A 68 3.73 -0.27 -6.20
N ILE A 69 3.75 -0.41 -4.88
CA ILE A 69 4.88 0.05 -4.07
C ILE A 69 6.16 -0.67 -4.45
N LYS A 70 6.10 -1.98 -4.62
CA LYS A 70 7.28 -2.78 -5.02
C LYS A 70 7.82 -2.34 -6.38
N LYS A 71 6.96 -2.01 -7.32
CA LYS A 71 7.39 -1.50 -8.62
C LYS A 71 8.13 -0.17 -8.49
N ILE A 72 7.62 0.71 -7.62
CA ILE A 72 8.27 2.00 -7.39
C ILE A 72 9.63 1.81 -6.73
N ILE A 73 9.72 0.95 -5.72
CA ILE A 73 10.98 0.64 -5.05
C ILE A 73 11.99 0.09 -6.06
N LYS A 74 11.56 -0.81 -6.92
CA LYS A 74 12.40 -1.39 -7.94
C LYS A 74 12.94 -0.33 -8.90
N ARG A 75 12.11 0.65 -9.26
CA ARG A 75 12.54 1.77 -10.10
C ARG A 75 13.67 2.57 -9.45
N TYR A 76 13.52 2.88 -8.16
CA TYR A 76 14.52 3.67 -7.44
C TYR A 76 15.82 2.91 -7.26
N ASN A 77 15.75 1.60 -7.06
CA ASN A 77 16.93 0.78 -6.76
C ASN A 77 17.52 0.08 -7.98
N GLY A 78 16.79 0.02 -9.07
CA GLY A 78 17.15 -0.76 -10.23
C GLY A 78 17.81 0.01 -11.36
N VAL A 79 18.21 1.21 -11.08
CA VAL A 79 18.84 2.07 -12.10
C VAL A 79 20.32 1.80 -12.18
#